data_141571f3112e35c180308109a9d7703b
#
_entry.id   141571f3112e35c180308109a9d7703b
#
_cell.length_a   1.000
_cell.length_b   1.000
_cell.length_c   1.000
_cell.angle_alpha   90.00
_cell.angle_beta   90.00
_cell.angle_gamma   90.00
#
_symmetry.space_group_name_H-M   'P 1'
#
loop_
_entity.id
_entity.type
_entity.pdbx_description
1 polymer ?
#
loop_
_entity_poly.entity_id
_entity_poly.type
_entity_poly.pdbx_seq_one_letter_code
_entity_poly.pdbx_strand_id
1 'polypeptide(L)'
;DTLCLDKTGTITEGTMKVEDVQLYEGGQNHEQIAVTAATEAGLVNLETEEESVKTETVNADTDAGIQETVSKTTEKTEAEKQKLQEIDHIMGNLMSVLHDQNATADALRDRFPAKSDLKLIHAIPFSSDRKYSGAVFEGKGTYLMGAAQFLFPEGNEKLLAHCSTYAEAGFRILVLAHSEQETEGTERPAGLEPIGLFLITDVIREEAPDTLAFFDSQGVDLKVISGDDPVTVSAIAKKAGLKNADHYIDATTITTPEEMQRAVAECSVFGRVTPQQKKQMVQALQSQKHTVAMTGDGVNDVLALKEADCSIAMAAGSDAAKNIANVVLLDSNFGAMPHIVNQGRRVVNNIRSAASMFLIKTIFSVLLALITIFFGDAYPFEPIQMSLISACAVGIPTFLLAQENNYEKIDHTFLRHVFLNAFPAAITISSCVFAIMLVCQNVYHSNAMLNTACVLVTGWNYMAALKTVYAPLNRYRKIVIYGMQFIF
;
A
#
# COMPACT_ATOMS: atom_id res chain seq x y z
N ASP A 1 8.11 5.33 8.22
CA ASP A 1 7.15 6.26 8.86
C ASP A 1 5.98 6.55 7.92
N THR A 2 6.24 6.76 6.61
CA THR A 2 5.23 7.08 5.60
C THR A 2 5.32 6.11 4.43
N LEU A 3 4.16 5.64 3.94
CA LEU A 3 4.05 4.81 2.75
C LEU A 3 3.19 5.53 1.70
N CYS A 4 3.81 5.93 0.61
CA CYS A 4 3.16 6.50 -0.55
C CYS A 4 2.76 5.37 -1.51
N LEU A 5 1.49 5.29 -1.81
CA LEU A 5 0.88 4.25 -2.64
C LEU A 5 0.43 4.86 -3.97
N ASP A 6 0.93 4.37 -5.08
CA ASP A 6 0.23 4.62 -6.34
C ASP A 6 -1.12 3.87 -6.33
N LYS A 7 -2.18 4.50 -6.84
CA LYS A 7 -3.50 3.89 -6.87
C LYS A 7 -3.53 2.68 -7.81
N THR A 8 -3.13 2.92 -9.05
CA THR A 8 -3.26 1.95 -10.14
C THR A 8 -2.18 0.87 -10.03
N GLY A 9 -2.57 -0.40 -10.19
CA GLY A 9 -1.63 -1.51 -10.08
C GLY A 9 -1.20 -1.87 -8.65
N THR A 10 -1.44 -1.00 -7.65
CA THR A 10 -1.11 -1.25 -6.23
C THR A 10 -2.37 -1.51 -5.40
N ILE A 11 -3.23 -0.49 -5.19
CA ILE A 11 -4.49 -0.63 -4.46
C ILE A 11 -5.53 -1.29 -5.37
N THR A 12 -5.50 -0.96 -6.67
CA THR A 12 -6.34 -1.55 -7.69
C THR A 12 -5.54 -2.52 -8.56
N GLU A 13 -6.21 -3.42 -9.24
CA GLU A 13 -5.58 -4.39 -10.15
C GLU A 13 -5.03 -3.76 -11.44
N GLY A 14 -5.38 -2.50 -11.72
CA GLY A 14 -5.13 -1.84 -13.00
C GLY A 14 -6.12 -2.23 -14.08
N THR A 15 -7.09 -3.07 -13.76
CA THR A 15 -8.25 -3.43 -14.58
C THR A 15 -9.46 -2.61 -14.18
N MET A 16 -10.40 -2.47 -15.10
CA MET A 16 -11.67 -1.78 -14.87
C MET A 16 -12.82 -2.73 -15.10
N LYS A 17 -13.97 -2.43 -14.49
CA LYS A 17 -15.22 -3.17 -14.67
C LYS A 17 -16.37 -2.20 -14.89
N VAL A 18 -17.27 -2.53 -15.81
CA VAL A 18 -18.56 -1.86 -15.92
C VAL A 18 -19.46 -2.39 -14.80
N GLU A 19 -19.74 -1.55 -13.82
CA GLU A 19 -20.57 -1.93 -12.66
C GLU A 19 -22.03 -1.88 -12.99
N ASP A 20 -22.49 -0.78 -13.62
CA ASP A 20 -23.88 -0.64 -14.04
C ASP A 20 -24.02 0.14 -15.36
N VAL A 21 -25.18 -0.02 -15.99
CA VAL A 21 -25.59 0.68 -17.20
C VAL A 21 -26.93 1.35 -16.93
N GLN A 22 -26.98 2.67 -17.04
CA GLN A 22 -28.16 3.45 -16.76
C GLN A 22 -28.67 4.16 -18.00
N LEU A 23 -30.01 4.20 -18.13
CA LEU A 23 -30.69 5.02 -19.13
C LEU A 23 -30.62 6.49 -18.71
N TYR A 24 -30.35 7.37 -19.66
CA TYR A 24 -30.47 8.79 -19.42
C TYR A 24 -31.81 9.32 -19.93
N GLU A 25 -32.70 9.69 -19.02
CA GLU A 25 -34.05 10.20 -19.32
C GLU A 25 -34.27 11.66 -18.88
N GLY A 26 -33.26 12.49 -18.85
CA GLY A 26 -33.34 13.97 -18.70
C GLY A 26 -34.17 14.55 -17.53
N GLY A 27 -34.87 13.74 -16.78
CA GLY A 27 -35.84 14.15 -15.77
C GLY A 27 -35.66 13.55 -14.37
N GLN A 28 -34.60 12.79 -14.12
CA GLN A 28 -34.36 12.20 -12.81
C GLN A 28 -33.95 13.25 -11.75
N ASN A 29 -34.48 13.08 -10.53
CA ASN A 29 -34.24 14.02 -9.43
C ASN A 29 -32.83 13.80 -8.83
N HIS A 30 -32.11 14.86 -8.50
CA HIS A 30 -30.73 14.82 -8.00
C HIS A 30 -30.58 13.96 -6.73
N GLU A 31 -31.60 13.96 -5.85
CA GLU A 31 -31.61 13.12 -4.64
C GLU A 31 -31.70 11.63 -4.93
N GLN A 32 -32.49 11.23 -5.93
CA GLN A 32 -32.62 9.83 -6.34
C GLN A 32 -31.32 9.31 -6.94
N ILE A 33 -30.63 10.14 -7.73
CA ILE A 33 -29.34 9.81 -8.32
C ILE A 33 -28.28 9.63 -7.22
N ALA A 34 -28.25 10.50 -6.21
CA ALA A 34 -27.28 10.42 -5.11
C ALA A 34 -27.45 9.14 -4.29
N VAL A 35 -28.70 8.73 -3.99
CA VAL A 35 -28.98 7.48 -3.27
C VAL A 35 -28.58 6.26 -4.10
N THR A 36 -28.91 6.24 -5.39
CA THR A 36 -28.52 5.14 -6.30
C THR A 36 -27.00 5.04 -6.41
N ALA A 37 -26.31 6.17 -6.61
CA ALA A 37 -24.86 6.22 -6.68
C ALA A 37 -24.18 5.72 -5.39
N ALA A 38 -24.69 6.11 -4.23
CA ALA A 38 -24.17 5.66 -2.93
C ALA A 38 -24.38 4.16 -2.69
N THR A 39 -25.51 3.63 -3.13
CA THR A 39 -25.85 2.20 -3.03
C THR A 39 -24.95 1.35 -3.96
N GLU A 40 -24.82 1.76 -5.22
CA GLU A 40 -23.98 1.07 -6.21
C GLU A 40 -22.49 1.15 -5.86
N ALA A 41 -22.06 2.24 -5.25
CA ALA A 41 -20.70 2.37 -4.72
C ALA A 41 -20.42 1.50 -3.48
N GLY A 42 -21.44 0.83 -2.92
CA GLY A 42 -21.34 0.06 -1.67
C GLY A 42 -21.07 0.93 -0.43
N LEU A 43 -21.36 2.23 -0.51
CA LEU A 43 -21.23 3.18 0.59
C LEU A 43 -22.42 3.14 1.55
N VAL A 44 -23.55 2.58 1.11
CA VAL A 44 -24.77 2.37 1.90
C VAL A 44 -25.20 0.91 1.76
N ASN A 45 -25.16 0.15 2.84
CA ASN A 45 -25.65 -1.22 2.90
C ASN A 45 -27.12 -1.20 3.38
N LEU A 46 -28.05 -1.41 2.49
CA LEU A 46 -29.49 -1.39 2.81
C LEU A 46 -29.98 -2.64 3.58
N GLU A 47 -29.13 -3.69 3.74
CA GLU A 47 -29.51 -4.96 4.39
C GLU A 47 -29.24 -5.01 5.91
N THR A 48 -28.61 -4.00 6.54
CA THR A 48 -28.15 -4.10 7.94
C THR A 48 -28.89 -3.20 8.93
N GLU A 49 -29.95 -2.50 8.59
CA GLU A 49 -30.65 -1.59 9.51
C GLU A 49 -31.85 -2.16 10.28
N GLU A 50 -32.14 -3.46 10.22
CA GLU A 50 -33.24 -4.01 11.03
C GLU A 50 -32.90 -4.28 12.52
N GLU A 51 -31.65 -4.18 12.98
CA GLU A 51 -31.29 -4.57 14.37
C GLU A 51 -30.65 -3.49 15.26
N SER A 52 -30.39 -2.26 14.84
CA SER A 52 -29.64 -1.31 15.70
C SER A 52 -30.16 0.11 15.86
N VAL A 53 -31.43 0.39 15.64
CA VAL A 53 -32.00 1.71 15.98
C VAL A 53 -32.86 1.63 17.24
N LYS A 54 -32.23 1.66 18.39
CA LYS A 54 -32.81 2.25 19.61
C LYS A 54 -31.96 3.43 20.03
N THR A 55 -32.63 4.61 20.08
CA THR A 55 -32.22 5.91 20.60
C THR A 55 -31.41 6.82 19.68
N GLU A 56 -32.09 7.68 18.92
CA GLU A 56 -32.17 9.11 19.16
C GLU A 56 -33.13 9.75 18.13
N THR A 57 -34.01 10.59 18.60
CA THR A 57 -35.09 11.26 17.87
C THR A 57 -34.58 12.14 16.74
N VAL A 58 -34.81 11.72 15.48
CA VAL A 58 -34.79 12.58 14.29
C VAL A 58 -36.10 12.37 13.54
N ASN A 59 -36.70 13.46 13.08
CA ASN A 59 -38.05 13.63 12.57
C ASN A 59 -38.59 12.49 11.70
N ALA A 60 -39.73 11.96 12.10
CA ALA A 60 -40.44 10.82 11.49
C ALA A 60 -40.95 11.01 10.05
N ASP A 61 -40.88 12.22 9.49
CA ASP A 61 -41.40 12.52 8.14
C ASP A 61 -40.39 12.28 7.01
N THR A 62 -39.08 12.15 7.34
CA THR A 62 -38.03 11.94 6.33
C THR A 62 -37.82 10.45 6.03
N ASP A 63 -37.99 9.58 7.03
CA ASP A 63 -37.74 8.12 6.90
C ASP A 63 -38.81 7.39 6.06
N ALA A 64 -40.08 7.81 6.16
CA ALA A 64 -41.15 7.21 5.36
C ALA A 64 -40.97 7.51 3.85
N GLY A 65 -40.45 8.67 3.51
CA GLY A 65 -40.15 9.09 2.14
C GLY A 65 -39.00 8.29 1.51
N ILE A 66 -37.97 7.97 2.27
CA ILE A 66 -36.79 7.24 1.80
C ILE A 66 -37.14 5.75 1.56
N GLN A 67 -37.87 5.12 2.49
CA GLN A 67 -38.30 3.71 2.33
C GLN A 67 -39.29 3.50 1.18
N GLU A 68 -40.19 4.46 0.92
CA GLU A 68 -41.12 4.38 -0.21
C GLU A 68 -40.40 4.63 -1.55
N THR A 69 -39.35 5.42 -1.57
CA THR A 69 -38.51 5.68 -2.76
C THR A 69 -37.63 4.48 -3.08
N VAL A 70 -37.02 3.85 -2.08
CA VAL A 70 -36.14 2.68 -2.22
C VAL A 70 -36.91 1.46 -2.71
N SER A 71 -38.15 1.22 -2.24
CA SER A 71 -38.96 0.08 -2.70
C SER A 71 -39.47 0.23 -4.15
N LYS A 72 -39.52 1.45 -4.69
CA LYS A 72 -39.87 1.72 -6.08
C LYS A 72 -38.71 1.64 -7.07
N THR A 73 -37.46 1.64 -6.59
CA THR A 73 -36.25 1.62 -7.45
C THR A 73 -35.83 0.21 -7.86
N THR A 74 -36.45 -0.84 -7.31
CA THR A 74 -35.99 -2.24 -7.49
C THR A 74 -36.63 -2.99 -8.67
N GLU A 75 -37.69 -2.48 -9.32
CA GLU A 75 -38.28 -3.10 -10.51
C GLU A 75 -38.22 -2.16 -11.72
N LYS A 76 -37.20 -2.35 -12.57
CA LYS A 76 -37.12 -1.68 -13.88
C LYS A 76 -38.38 -2.07 -14.71
N THR A 77 -39.05 -1.07 -15.25
CA THR A 77 -40.26 -1.30 -16.10
C THR A 77 -39.89 -2.08 -17.35
N GLU A 78 -40.86 -2.78 -17.95
CA GLU A 78 -40.63 -3.55 -19.20
C GLU A 78 -40.09 -2.65 -20.34
N ALA A 79 -40.48 -1.37 -20.38
CA ALA A 79 -39.99 -0.41 -21.34
C ALA A 79 -38.51 -0.04 -21.10
N GLU A 80 -38.11 0.10 -19.84
CA GLU A 80 -36.69 0.33 -19.47
C GLU A 80 -35.81 -0.88 -19.80
N LYS A 81 -36.32 -2.10 -19.55
CA LYS A 81 -35.59 -3.33 -19.92
C LYS A 81 -35.39 -3.43 -21.44
N GLN A 82 -36.39 -3.06 -22.25
CA GLN A 82 -36.24 -3.03 -23.70
C GLN A 82 -35.21 -2.01 -24.17
N LYS A 83 -35.20 -0.79 -23.62
CA LYS A 83 -34.20 0.23 -23.94
C LYS A 83 -32.79 -0.20 -23.53
N LEU A 84 -32.62 -0.84 -22.37
CA LEU A 84 -31.32 -1.39 -21.93
C LEU A 84 -30.84 -2.51 -22.87
N GLN A 85 -31.73 -3.39 -23.33
CA GLN A 85 -31.38 -4.40 -24.33
C GLN A 85 -30.99 -3.78 -25.68
N GLU A 86 -31.59 -2.67 -26.07
CA GLU A 86 -31.17 -1.91 -27.26
C GLU A 86 -29.78 -1.31 -27.08
N ILE A 87 -29.45 -0.73 -25.92
CA ILE A 87 -28.10 -0.26 -25.57
C ILE A 87 -27.10 -1.42 -25.60
N ASP A 88 -27.41 -2.57 -24.99
CA ASP A 88 -26.57 -3.76 -25.03
C ASP A 88 -26.31 -4.25 -26.47
N HIS A 89 -27.30 -4.14 -27.33
CA HIS A 89 -27.19 -4.49 -28.75
C HIS A 89 -26.28 -3.53 -29.50
N ILE A 90 -26.46 -2.22 -29.32
CA ILE A 90 -25.66 -1.18 -29.95
C ILE A 90 -24.20 -1.26 -29.48
N MET A 91 -23.99 -1.42 -28.18
CA MET A 91 -22.66 -1.56 -27.58
C MET A 91 -21.92 -2.79 -28.11
N GLY A 92 -22.61 -3.93 -28.28
CA GLY A 92 -22.00 -5.12 -28.90
C GLY A 92 -21.52 -4.85 -30.32
N ASN A 93 -22.28 -4.08 -31.12
CA ASN A 93 -21.86 -3.67 -32.48
C ASN A 93 -20.71 -2.66 -32.43
N LEU A 94 -20.72 -1.70 -31.50
CA LEU A 94 -19.59 -0.77 -31.30
C LEU A 94 -18.32 -1.53 -30.92
N MET A 95 -18.39 -2.49 -29.99
CA MET A 95 -17.23 -3.28 -29.57
C MET A 95 -16.65 -4.17 -30.68
N SER A 96 -17.45 -4.52 -31.70
CA SER A 96 -16.96 -5.27 -32.86
C SER A 96 -16.10 -4.44 -33.81
N VAL A 97 -16.28 -3.12 -33.81
CA VAL A 97 -15.64 -2.18 -34.78
C VAL A 97 -14.60 -1.25 -34.15
N LEU A 98 -14.66 -1.06 -32.82
CA LEU A 98 -13.70 -0.26 -32.08
C LEU A 98 -12.59 -1.15 -31.52
N HIS A 99 -11.33 -0.86 -31.89
CA HIS A 99 -10.15 -1.65 -31.51
C HIS A 99 -9.24 -0.87 -30.55
N ASP A 100 -9.80 0.02 -29.73
CA ASP A 100 -9.05 0.77 -28.73
C ASP A 100 -8.42 -0.17 -27.71
N GLN A 101 -7.12 0.07 -27.38
CA GLN A 101 -6.36 -0.74 -26.42
C GLN A 101 -6.14 0.06 -25.13
N ASN A 102 -7.13 0.04 -24.25
CA ASN A 102 -7.03 0.63 -22.91
C ASN A 102 -7.99 -0.08 -21.95
N ALA A 103 -7.73 0.02 -20.63
CA ALA A 103 -8.50 -0.67 -19.60
C ALA A 103 -10.01 -0.37 -19.65
N THR A 104 -10.43 0.82 -20.06
CA THR A 104 -11.83 1.18 -20.24
C THR A 104 -12.47 0.40 -21.40
N ALA A 105 -11.77 0.30 -22.53
CA ALA A 105 -12.26 -0.45 -23.69
C ALA A 105 -12.31 -1.95 -23.40
N ASP A 106 -11.36 -2.48 -22.63
CA ASP A 106 -11.35 -3.87 -22.20
C ASP A 106 -12.54 -4.17 -21.30
N ALA A 107 -12.81 -3.32 -20.30
CA ALA A 107 -13.99 -3.43 -19.44
C ALA A 107 -15.32 -3.41 -20.21
N LEU A 108 -15.39 -2.58 -21.25
CA LEU A 108 -16.58 -2.53 -22.13
C LEU A 108 -16.71 -3.80 -22.97
N ARG A 109 -15.62 -4.34 -23.53
CA ARG A 109 -15.64 -5.61 -24.28
C ARG A 109 -16.04 -6.79 -23.42
N ASP A 110 -15.58 -6.82 -22.17
CA ASP A 110 -15.95 -7.88 -21.23
C ASP A 110 -17.43 -7.84 -20.90
N ARG A 111 -18.03 -6.65 -20.77
CA ARG A 111 -19.45 -6.48 -20.46
C ARG A 111 -20.34 -6.64 -21.69
N PHE A 112 -19.89 -6.20 -22.87
CA PHE A 112 -20.65 -6.19 -24.11
C PHE A 112 -19.98 -7.06 -25.18
N PRO A 113 -20.34 -8.35 -25.26
CA PRO A 113 -19.80 -9.25 -26.29
C PRO A 113 -20.02 -8.70 -27.70
N ALA A 114 -18.98 -8.76 -28.51
CA ALA A 114 -19.02 -8.25 -29.87
C ALA A 114 -20.16 -8.85 -30.71
N LYS A 115 -20.92 -7.98 -31.38
CA LYS A 115 -21.97 -8.32 -32.35
C LYS A 115 -21.63 -7.63 -33.67
N SER A 116 -22.11 -8.15 -34.81
CA SER A 116 -21.82 -7.60 -36.14
C SER A 116 -23.01 -7.71 -37.05
N ASP A 117 -24.17 -7.38 -36.54
CA ASP A 117 -25.49 -7.44 -37.24
C ASP A 117 -25.93 -6.07 -37.78
N LEU A 118 -25.28 -4.98 -37.34
CA LEU A 118 -25.44 -3.65 -37.93
C LEU A 118 -24.38 -3.40 -39.02
N LYS A 119 -24.82 -2.82 -40.14
CA LYS A 119 -23.94 -2.51 -41.25
C LYS A 119 -23.14 -1.22 -40.95
N LEU A 120 -21.84 -1.37 -40.77
CA LEU A 120 -20.93 -0.26 -40.52
C LEU A 120 -20.77 0.60 -41.77
N ILE A 121 -20.91 1.91 -41.64
CA ILE A 121 -20.51 2.90 -42.67
C ILE A 121 -19.04 3.27 -42.39
N HIS A 122 -18.72 3.81 -41.21
CA HIS A 122 -17.34 3.98 -40.77
C HIS A 122 -17.20 4.02 -39.25
N ALA A 123 -15.99 3.70 -38.74
CA ALA A 123 -15.66 3.77 -37.34
C ALA A 123 -14.96 5.09 -37.00
N ILE A 124 -15.25 5.66 -35.86
CA ILE A 124 -14.61 6.84 -35.29
C ILE A 124 -13.71 6.37 -34.15
N PRO A 125 -12.39 6.16 -34.37
CA PRO A 125 -11.48 5.66 -33.35
C PRO A 125 -11.28 6.69 -32.24
N PHE A 126 -10.91 6.25 -31.06
CA PHE A 126 -10.60 7.13 -29.94
C PHE A 126 -9.44 8.07 -30.25
N SER A 127 -9.55 9.30 -29.81
CA SER A 127 -8.46 10.28 -29.85
C SER A 127 -8.32 10.95 -28.49
N SER A 128 -7.08 11.11 -28.04
CA SER A 128 -6.77 11.80 -26.79
C SER A 128 -7.19 13.28 -26.78
N ASP A 129 -7.30 13.89 -27.96
CA ASP A 129 -7.75 15.28 -28.10
C ASP A 129 -9.28 15.37 -28.04
N ARG A 130 -9.98 14.45 -28.72
CA ARG A 130 -11.44 14.42 -28.78
C ARG A 130 -12.10 13.78 -27.55
N LYS A 131 -11.40 12.83 -26.91
CA LYS A 131 -11.91 12.08 -25.74
C LYS A 131 -13.22 11.32 -25.97
N TYR A 132 -13.50 10.94 -27.20
CA TYR A 132 -14.60 10.08 -27.59
C TYR A 132 -14.22 9.16 -28.74
N SER A 133 -14.96 8.08 -28.87
CA SER A 133 -14.94 7.13 -30.00
C SER A 133 -16.38 6.78 -30.39
N GLY A 134 -16.57 6.10 -31.50
CA GLY A 134 -17.91 5.70 -31.93
C GLY A 134 -17.95 5.07 -33.32
N ALA A 135 -19.14 4.94 -33.86
CA ALA A 135 -19.35 4.43 -35.22
C ALA A 135 -20.63 4.98 -35.84
N VAL A 136 -20.66 4.96 -37.18
CA VAL A 136 -21.83 5.29 -37.98
C VAL A 136 -22.38 3.99 -38.59
N PHE A 137 -23.65 3.70 -38.35
CA PHE A 137 -24.33 2.53 -38.88
C PHE A 137 -25.42 2.93 -39.90
N GLU A 138 -25.48 2.20 -41.00
CA GLU A 138 -26.44 2.46 -42.07
C GLU A 138 -27.89 2.43 -41.59
N GLY A 139 -28.65 3.51 -41.79
CA GLY A 139 -30.04 3.64 -41.37
C GLY A 139 -30.27 3.70 -39.84
N LYS A 140 -29.18 3.83 -39.05
CA LYS A 140 -29.22 3.96 -37.61
C LYS A 140 -28.52 5.22 -37.10
N GLY A 141 -27.84 5.97 -37.98
CA GLY A 141 -27.14 7.18 -37.60
C GLY A 141 -25.80 6.98 -36.91
N THR A 142 -25.40 7.95 -36.11
CA THR A 142 -24.08 8.01 -35.43
C THR A 142 -24.24 7.76 -33.96
N TYR A 143 -23.43 6.84 -33.43
CA TYR A 143 -23.27 6.58 -32.00
C TYR A 143 -21.88 7.00 -31.54
N LEU A 144 -21.82 7.87 -30.52
CA LEU A 144 -20.59 8.32 -29.90
C LEU A 144 -20.56 7.95 -28.42
N MET A 145 -19.39 7.55 -27.94
CA MET A 145 -19.14 7.20 -26.55
C MET A 145 -17.92 7.97 -26.03
N GLY A 146 -18.07 8.66 -24.91
CA GLY A 146 -17.00 9.46 -24.32
C GLY A 146 -17.39 10.19 -23.05
N ALA A 147 -16.52 11.05 -22.55
CA ALA A 147 -16.82 11.87 -21.38
C ALA A 147 -17.82 12.99 -21.73
N ALA A 148 -18.78 13.25 -20.85
CA ALA A 148 -19.91 14.16 -21.06
C ALA A 148 -19.47 15.55 -21.57
N GLN A 149 -18.44 16.14 -20.97
CA GLN A 149 -17.94 17.48 -21.32
C GLN A 149 -17.37 17.58 -22.76
N PHE A 150 -16.92 16.46 -23.32
CA PHE A 150 -16.37 16.43 -24.69
C PHE A 150 -17.46 16.10 -25.75
N LEU A 151 -18.48 15.36 -25.35
CA LEU A 151 -19.64 15.09 -26.20
C LEU A 151 -20.57 16.31 -26.28
N PHE A 152 -20.72 17.04 -25.17
CA PHE A 152 -21.64 18.18 -25.02
C PHE A 152 -20.92 19.44 -24.51
N PRO A 153 -20.02 20.04 -25.30
CA PRO A 153 -19.24 21.21 -24.85
C PRO A 153 -20.06 22.51 -24.74
N GLU A 154 -21.21 22.59 -25.41
CA GLU A 154 -22.14 23.72 -25.30
C GLU A 154 -22.93 23.68 -23.97
N GLY A 155 -22.73 22.61 -23.20
CA GLY A 155 -23.33 22.41 -21.88
C GLY A 155 -24.64 21.62 -21.93
N ASN A 156 -24.71 20.60 -21.11
CA ASN A 156 -25.93 19.95 -20.65
C ASN A 156 -25.83 19.89 -19.13
N GLU A 157 -26.24 20.97 -18.46
CA GLU A 157 -26.05 21.12 -17.01
C GLU A 157 -26.63 19.94 -16.22
N LYS A 158 -27.76 19.40 -16.66
CA LYS A 158 -28.39 18.25 -16.01
C LYS A 158 -27.54 16.97 -16.16
N LEU A 159 -27.01 16.71 -17.34
CA LEU A 159 -26.14 15.57 -17.60
C LEU A 159 -24.84 15.69 -16.82
N LEU A 160 -24.23 16.88 -16.81
CA LEU A 160 -22.98 17.14 -16.09
C LEU A 160 -23.17 16.98 -14.58
N ALA A 161 -24.27 17.50 -14.01
CA ALA A 161 -24.60 17.31 -12.60
C ALA A 161 -24.84 15.83 -12.27
N HIS A 162 -25.53 15.09 -13.15
CA HIS A 162 -25.73 13.66 -13.02
C HIS A 162 -24.39 12.90 -13.01
N CYS A 163 -23.52 13.18 -13.97
CA CYS A 163 -22.18 12.59 -14.00
C CYS A 163 -21.34 12.97 -12.76
N SER A 164 -21.45 14.21 -12.26
CA SER A 164 -20.72 14.65 -11.06
C SER A 164 -21.10 13.81 -9.83
N THR A 165 -22.37 13.53 -9.62
CA THR A 165 -22.85 12.72 -8.49
C THR A 165 -22.25 11.32 -8.49
N TYR A 166 -22.19 10.66 -9.66
CA TYR A 166 -21.55 9.34 -9.75
C TYR A 166 -20.02 9.42 -9.66
N ALA A 167 -19.42 10.50 -10.15
CA ALA A 167 -17.98 10.71 -9.98
C ALA A 167 -17.61 10.88 -8.49
N GLU A 168 -18.43 11.58 -7.70
CA GLU A 168 -18.29 11.70 -6.25
C GLU A 168 -18.41 10.35 -5.52
N ALA A 169 -19.20 9.42 -6.07
CA ALA A 169 -19.28 8.04 -5.58
C ALA A 169 -18.12 7.15 -6.06
N GLY A 170 -17.17 7.67 -6.84
CA GLY A 170 -15.95 6.98 -7.26
C GLY A 170 -16.04 6.28 -8.61
N PHE A 171 -17.09 6.53 -9.40
CA PHE A 171 -17.22 5.96 -10.73
C PHE A 171 -16.59 6.84 -11.79
N ARG A 172 -16.01 6.22 -12.79
CA ARG A 172 -15.70 6.83 -14.07
C ARG A 172 -16.91 6.69 -14.97
N ILE A 173 -17.45 7.79 -15.48
CA ILE A 173 -18.66 7.79 -16.30
C ILE A 173 -18.31 7.96 -17.77
N LEU A 174 -18.80 7.06 -18.59
CA LEU A 174 -18.88 7.25 -20.05
C LEU A 174 -20.33 7.43 -20.46
N VAL A 175 -20.55 8.41 -21.32
CA VAL A 175 -21.87 8.71 -21.91
C VAL A 175 -21.93 8.06 -23.29
N LEU A 176 -22.97 7.31 -23.55
CA LEU A 176 -23.37 6.92 -24.91
C LEU A 176 -24.38 7.95 -25.42
N ALA A 177 -24.07 8.51 -26.59
CA ALA A 177 -24.91 9.48 -27.25
C ALA A 177 -25.22 9.05 -28.69
N HIS A 178 -26.40 9.40 -29.16
CA HIS A 178 -26.93 9.04 -30.47
C HIS A 178 -27.39 10.27 -31.26
N SER A 179 -27.23 10.23 -32.58
CA SER A 179 -27.83 11.17 -33.55
C SER A 179 -28.30 10.38 -34.76
N GLU A 180 -29.46 10.72 -35.27
CA GLU A 180 -29.97 10.14 -36.54
C GLU A 180 -29.12 10.50 -37.74
N GLN A 181 -28.27 11.52 -37.63
CA GLN A 181 -27.42 11.98 -38.72
C GLN A 181 -26.24 11.03 -38.95
N GLU A 182 -26.08 10.56 -40.17
CA GLU A 182 -24.91 9.83 -40.62
C GLU A 182 -23.80 10.83 -41.01
N THR A 183 -22.74 10.89 -40.20
CA THR A 183 -21.58 11.80 -40.47
C THR A 183 -20.53 11.11 -41.33
N GLU A 184 -19.89 11.84 -42.24
CA GLU A 184 -18.81 11.33 -43.07
C GLU A 184 -17.41 11.45 -42.40
N GLY A 185 -17.33 12.16 -41.30
CA GLY A 185 -16.07 12.47 -40.59
C GLY A 185 -16.00 11.97 -39.17
N THR A 186 -15.05 12.50 -38.43
CA THR A 186 -14.83 12.19 -37.01
C THR A 186 -15.41 13.25 -36.07
N GLU A 187 -16.09 14.25 -36.64
CA GLU A 187 -16.71 15.35 -35.88
C GLU A 187 -18.05 14.92 -35.29
N ARG A 188 -18.49 15.67 -34.28
CA ARG A 188 -19.79 15.41 -33.65
C ARG A 188 -20.93 15.81 -34.58
N PRO A 189 -21.93 14.93 -34.76
CA PRO A 189 -23.13 15.27 -35.55
C PRO A 189 -23.97 16.32 -34.82
N ALA A 190 -24.81 17.01 -35.57
CA ALA A 190 -25.87 17.83 -35.00
C ALA A 190 -26.96 16.94 -34.40
N GLY A 191 -27.69 17.45 -33.39
CA GLY A 191 -28.76 16.69 -32.73
C GLY A 191 -28.28 15.45 -31.95
N LEU A 192 -27.05 15.52 -31.40
CA LEU A 192 -26.55 14.45 -30.54
C LEU A 192 -27.26 14.50 -29.20
N GLU A 193 -27.88 13.39 -28.81
CA GLU A 193 -28.60 13.22 -27.54
C GLU A 193 -28.00 12.10 -26.68
N PRO A 194 -27.87 12.29 -25.35
CA PRO A 194 -27.40 11.24 -24.45
C PRO A 194 -28.49 10.18 -24.27
N ILE A 195 -28.14 8.90 -24.41
CA ILE A 195 -29.07 7.78 -24.30
C ILE A 195 -28.73 6.82 -23.16
N GLY A 196 -27.45 6.77 -22.72
CA GLY A 196 -27.03 5.90 -21.65
C GLY A 196 -25.76 6.34 -20.96
N LEU A 197 -25.59 5.90 -19.71
CA LEU A 197 -24.43 6.12 -18.88
C LEU A 197 -23.83 4.77 -18.49
N PHE A 198 -22.54 4.63 -18.65
CA PHE A 198 -21.78 3.46 -18.18
C PHE A 198 -21.00 3.86 -16.95
N LEU A 199 -21.29 3.21 -15.84
CA LEU A 199 -20.61 3.39 -14.57
C LEU A 199 -19.45 2.40 -14.51
N ILE A 200 -18.24 2.89 -14.59
CA ILE A 200 -17.02 2.10 -14.64
C ILE A 200 -16.22 2.34 -13.37
N THR A 201 -15.77 1.28 -12.74
CA THR A 201 -14.94 1.35 -11.52
C THR A 201 -13.61 0.62 -11.71
N ASP A 202 -12.59 1.09 -11.01
CA ASP A 202 -11.36 0.32 -10.86
C ASP A 202 -11.60 -0.87 -9.93
N VAL A 203 -11.10 -2.05 -10.30
CA VAL A 203 -11.17 -3.23 -9.46
C VAL A 203 -10.20 -3.09 -8.30
N ILE A 204 -10.72 -2.95 -7.08
CA ILE A 204 -9.91 -2.91 -5.86
C ILE A 204 -9.45 -4.33 -5.55
N ARG A 205 -8.16 -4.49 -5.22
CA ARG A 205 -7.60 -5.78 -4.82
C ARG A 205 -8.24 -6.28 -3.52
N GLU A 206 -8.57 -7.56 -3.45
CA GLU A 206 -9.19 -8.16 -2.26
C GLU A 206 -8.33 -8.00 -1.00
N GLU A 207 -7.01 -8.07 -1.16
CA GLU A 207 -6.04 -7.94 -0.06
C GLU A 207 -5.73 -6.48 0.35
N ALA A 208 -6.18 -5.48 -0.40
CA ALA A 208 -5.86 -4.08 -0.13
C ALA A 208 -6.39 -3.59 1.22
N PRO A 209 -7.63 -3.85 1.64
CA PRO A 209 -8.15 -3.40 2.93
C PRO A 209 -7.34 -3.94 4.12
N ASP A 210 -7.02 -5.23 4.13
CA ASP A 210 -6.26 -5.86 5.20
C ASP A 210 -4.82 -5.32 5.26
N THR A 211 -4.21 -5.07 4.09
CA THR A 211 -2.86 -4.52 4.01
C THR A 211 -2.80 -3.08 4.50
N LEU A 212 -3.77 -2.23 4.13
CA LEU A 212 -3.86 -0.85 4.62
C LEU A 212 -4.10 -0.83 6.14
N ALA A 213 -5.02 -1.67 6.64
CA ALA A 213 -5.28 -1.80 8.07
C ALA A 213 -4.04 -2.26 8.85
N PHE A 214 -3.24 -3.17 8.30
CA PHE A 214 -1.97 -3.57 8.89
C PHE A 214 -1.02 -2.38 9.04
N PHE A 215 -0.76 -1.61 7.98
CA PHE A 215 0.15 -0.47 8.05
C PHE A 215 -0.34 0.63 8.99
N ASP A 216 -1.64 0.93 8.97
CA ASP A 216 -2.25 1.86 9.93
C ASP A 216 -2.04 1.40 11.38
N SER A 217 -2.26 0.11 11.68
CA SER A 217 -2.03 -0.47 13.02
C SER A 217 -0.56 -0.35 13.47
N GLN A 218 0.37 -0.27 12.51
CA GLN A 218 1.78 -0.08 12.77
C GLN A 218 2.16 1.40 12.97
N GLY A 219 1.20 2.32 12.80
CA GLY A 219 1.41 3.77 12.88
C GLY A 219 2.20 4.32 11.68
N VAL A 220 2.03 3.70 10.50
CA VAL A 220 2.56 4.20 9.23
C VAL A 220 1.55 5.16 8.64
N ASP A 221 1.99 6.36 8.27
CA ASP A 221 1.16 7.34 7.57
C ASP A 221 1.00 6.90 6.10
N LEU A 222 -0.25 6.69 5.68
CA LEU A 222 -0.58 6.19 4.35
C LEU A 222 -1.02 7.35 3.44
N LYS A 223 -0.39 7.45 2.29
CA LYS A 223 -0.71 8.47 1.28
C LYS A 223 -0.99 7.80 -0.07
N VAL A 224 -2.14 8.10 -0.65
CA VAL A 224 -2.53 7.61 -1.98
C VAL A 224 -2.28 8.70 -3.01
N ILE A 225 -1.54 8.38 -4.05
CA ILE A 225 -1.10 9.32 -5.08
C ILE A 225 -1.55 8.80 -6.45
N SER A 226 -2.26 9.61 -7.22
CA SER A 226 -2.75 9.21 -8.54
C SER A 226 -2.75 10.38 -9.54
N GLY A 227 -2.66 10.06 -10.81
CA GLY A 227 -2.91 11.01 -11.90
C GLY A 227 -4.39 11.26 -12.18
N ASP A 228 -5.30 10.49 -11.56
CA ASP A 228 -6.74 10.60 -11.74
C ASP A 228 -7.35 11.76 -10.92
N ASP A 229 -8.63 12.02 -11.14
CA ASP A 229 -9.39 13.05 -10.42
C ASP A 229 -9.37 12.78 -8.90
N PRO A 230 -9.09 13.82 -8.06
CA PRO A 230 -8.93 13.64 -6.62
C PRO A 230 -10.18 13.11 -5.91
N VAL A 231 -11.38 13.45 -6.36
CA VAL A 231 -12.64 12.98 -5.77
C VAL A 231 -12.80 11.49 -6.01
N THR A 232 -12.55 11.03 -7.24
CA THR A 232 -12.60 9.61 -7.60
C THR A 232 -11.53 8.81 -6.83
N VAL A 233 -10.30 9.35 -6.69
CA VAL A 233 -9.22 8.70 -5.93
C VAL A 233 -9.58 8.59 -4.45
N SER A 234 -10.17 9.65 -3.86
CA SER A 234 -10.65 9.66 -2.48
C SER A 234 -11.71 8.58 -2.25
N ALA A 235 -12.71 8.49 -3.13
CA ALA A 235 -13.77 7.48 -3.02
C ALA A 235 -13.21 6.04 -3.11
N ILE A 236 -12.28 5.76 -4.03
CA ILE A 236 -11.61 4.47 -4.15
C ILE A 236 -10.76 4.17 -2.91
N ALA A 237 -10.00 5.14 -2.41
CA ALA A 237 -9.18 5.00 -1.21
C ALA A 237 -10.04 4.72 0.03
N LYS A 238 -11.19 5.39 0.16
CA LYS A 238 -12.16 5.16 1.23
C LYS A 238 -12.76 3.75 1.16
N LYS A 239 -13.15 3.30 -0.02
CA LYS A 239 -13.65 1.93 -0.26
C LYS A 239 -12.57 0.87 0.02
N ALA A 240 -11.31 1.18 -0.24
CA ALA A 240 -10.18 0.33 0.13
C ALA A 240 -9.83 0.38 1.63
N GLY A 241 -10.50 1.19 2.44
CA GLY A 241 -10.32 1.27 3.89
C GLY A 241 -9.23 2.24 4.36
N LEU A 242 -8.80 3.19 3.51
CA LEU A 242 -7.86 4.23 3.94
C LEU A 242 -8.53 5.18 4.94
N LYS A 243 -7.94 5.33 6.11
CA LYS A 243 -8.35 6.36 7.07
C LYS A 243 -8.01 7.76 6.53
N ASN A 244 -8.85 8.74 6.83
CA ASN A 244 -8.70 10.12 6.37
C ASN A 244 -8.71 10.28 4.84
N ALA A 245 -9.32 9.36 4.09
CA ALA A 245 -9.44 9.47 2.64
C ALA A 245 -10.18 10.75 2.20
N ASP A 246 -11.02 11.32 3.07
CA ASP A 246 -11.74 12.59 2.83
C ASP A 246 -10.81 13.82 2.83
N HIS A 247 -9.56 13.67 3.33
CA HIS A 247 -8.51 14.70 3.23
C HIS A 247 -7.76 14.56 1.90
N TYR A 248 -8.36 15.03 0.84
CA TYR A 248 -7.78 14.98 -0.50
C TYR A 248 -7.48 16.38 -1.07
N ILE A 249 -6.57 16.45 -2.03
CA ILE A 249 -6.20 17.67 -2.72
C ILE A 249 -5.97 17.42 -4.23
N ASP A 250 -6.32 18.44 -5.02
CA ASP A 250 -5.96 18.50 -6.44
C ASP A 250 -4.52 19.04 -6.58
N ALA A 251 -3.60 18.21 -7.02
CA ALA A 251 -2.19 18.59 -7.16
C ALA A 251 -1.93 19.71 -8.18
N THR A 252 -2.89 20.01 -9.06
CA THR A 252 -2.79 21.16 -9.99
C THR A 252 -2.86 22.49 -9.27
N THR A 253 -3.40 22.53 -8.04
CA THR A 253 -3.47 23.75 -7.22
C THR A 253 -2.18 24.03 -6.45
N ILE A 254 -1.26 23.06 -6.39
CA ILE A 254 0.01 23.18 -5.67
C ILE A 254 1.06 23.77 -6.61
N THR A 255 1.49 24.98 -6.32
CA THR A 255 2.41 25.74 -7.19
C THR A 255 3.77 26.00 -6.54
N THR A 256 3.84 26.00 -5.20
CA THR A 256 5.06 26.30 -4.45
C THR A 256 5.53 25.11 -3.60
N PRO A 257 6.84 25.03 -3.27
CA PRO A 257 7.36 23.99 -2.37
C PRO A 257 6.74 24.04 -0.97
N GLU A 258 6.41 25.23 -0.47
CA GLU A 258 5.78 25.42 0.85
C GLU A 258 4.34 24.88 0.87
N GLU A 259 3.60 25.07 -0.22
CA GLU A 259 2.28 24.46 -0.39
C GLU A 259 2.37 22.94 -0.44
N MET A 260 3.39 22.39 -1.14
CA MET A 260 3.64 20.96 -1.19
C MET A 260 3.92 20.40 0.23
N GLN A 261 4.76 21.08 1.02
CA GLN A 261 5.06 20.65 2.38
C GLN A 261 3.82 20.65 3.29
N ARG A 262 2.93 21.62 3.16
CA ARG A 262 1.65 21.63 3.88
C ARG A 262 0.71 20.53 3.39
N ALA A 263 0.57 20.41 2.07
CA ALA A 263 -0.30 19.39 1.48
C ALA A 263 0.07 17.98 1.93
N VAL A 264 1.36 17.60 1.93
CA VAL A 264 1.79 16.27 2.37
C VAL A 264 1.61 16.04 3.87
N ALA A 265 1.55 17.10 4.69
CA ALA A 265 1.27 17.00 6.12
C ALA A 265 -0.23 16.87 6.44
N GLU A 266 -1.11 17.51 5.67
CA GLU A 266 -2.52 17.63 5.94
C GLU A 266 -3.40 16.64 5.18
N CYS A 267 -2.97 16.24 3.96
CA CYS A 267 -3.76 15.39 3.07
C CYS A 267 -3.24 13.95 3.01
N SER A 268 -4.17 13.01 2.86
CA SER A 268 -3.88 11.59 2.66
C SER A 268 -4.06 11.13 1.21
N VAL A 269 -4.80 11.89 0.39
CA VAL A 269 -5.09 11.55 -1.00
C VAL A 269 -4.72 12.70 -1.93
N PHE A 270 -4.03 12.38 -3.02
CA PHE A 270 -3.54 13.34 -4.00
C PHE A 270 -3.99 12.92 -5.41
N GLY A 271 -4.79 13.77 -6.05
CA GLY A 271 -5.25 13.56 -7.42
C GLY A 271 -4.56 14.47 -8.44
N ARG A 272 -4.64 14.13 -9.72
CA ARG A 272 -4.04 14.85 -10.86
C ARG A 272 -2.55 15.12 -10.72
N VAL A 273 -1.84 14.21 -10.04
CA VAL A 273 -0.41 14.33 -9.73
C VAL A 273 0.42 14.02 -10.97
N THR A 274 1.34 14.90 -11.32
CA THR A 274 2.33 14.67 -12.39
C THR A 274 3.53 13.86 -11.86
N PRO A 275 4.31 13.17 -12.73
CA PRO A 275 5.50 12.43 -12.32
C PRO A 275 6.51 13.28 -11.55
N GLN A 276 6.65 14.55 -11.91
CA GLN A 276 7.54 15.48 -11.21
C GLN A 276 7.02 15.82 -9.82
N GLN A 277 5.70 16.02 -9.67
CA GLN A 277 5.10 16.28 -8.36
C GLN A 277 5.17 15.04 -7.46
N LYS A 278 5.03 13.81 -7.98
CA LYS A 278 5.26 12.57 -7.20
C LYS A 278 6.65 12.58 -6.53
N LYS A 279 7.68 12.95 -7.29
CA LYS A 279 9.04 13.13 -6.74
C LYS A 279 9.10 14.22 -5.68
N GLN A 280 8.52 15.40 -5.95
CA GLN A 280 8.51 16.52 -5.00
C GLN A 280 7.79 16.18 -3.69
N MET A 281 6.73 15.38 -3.73
CA MET A 281 6.02 14.89 -2.53
C MET A 281 6.95 14.03 -1.66
N VAL A 282 7.69 13.09 -2.26
CA VAL A 282 8.68 12.28 -1.54
C VAL A 282 9.73 13.19 -0.89
N GLN A 283 10.28 14.15 -1.63
CA GLN A 283 11.25 15.11 -1.11
C GLN A 283 10.69 15.98 0.02
N ALA A 284 9.43 16.41 -0.09
CA ALA A 284 8.76 17.20 0.95
C ALA A 284 8.62 16.40 2.25
N LEU A 285 8.21 15.12 2.17
CA LEU A 285 8.13 14.23 3.33
C LEU A 285 9.50 13.98 3.96
N GLN A 286 10.54 13.72 3.14
CA GLN A 286 11.91 13.53 3.63
C GLN A 286 12.46 14.80 4.30
N SER A 287 12.12 15.99 3.80
CA SER A 287 12.51 17.26 4.42
C SER A 287 11.91 17.44 5.84
N GLN A 288 10.76 16.83 6.09
CA GLN A 288 10.09 16.73 7.40
C GLN A 288 10.64 15.59 8.27
N LYS A 289 11.72 14.92 7.83
CA LYS A 289 12.40 13.80 8.49
C LYS A 289 11.58 12.50 8.53
N HIS A 290 10.65 12.32 7.63
CA HIS A 290 10.00 11.03 7.41
C HIS A 290 10.90 10.10 6.60
N THR A 291 10.89 8.82 6.95
CA THR A 291 11.42 7.75 6.10
C THR A 291 10.28 7.31 5.18
N VAL A 292 10.47 7.47 3.88
CA VAL A 292 9.42 7.33 2.87
C VAL A 292 9.60 6.05 2.07
N ALA A 293 8.58 5.19 2.10
CA ALA A 293 8.44 4.12 1.12
C ALA A 293 7.48 4.56 0.00
N MET A 294 7.78 4.16 -1.25
CA MET A 294 6.96 4.47 -2.42
C MET A 294 6.68 3.20 -3.20
N THR A 295 5.40 2.95 -3.50
CA THR A 295 5.00 1.91 -4.47
C THR A 295 4.67 2.54 -5.81
N GLY A 296 4.94 1.82 -6.88
CA GLY A 296 4.55 2.24 -8.23
C GLY A 296 4.81 1.14 -9.25
N ASP A 297 4.06 1.15 -10.34
CA ASP A 297 4.15 0.16 -11.42
C ASP A 297 4.47 0.80 -12.77
N GLY A 298 4.22 2.10 -12.90
CA GLY A 298 4.34 2.84 -14.16
C GLY A 298 5.70 3.51 -14.41
N VAL A 299 5.93 3.89 -15.65
CA VAL A 299 7.06 4.76 -16.02
C VAL A 299 6.96 6.13 -15.33
N ASN A 300 5.74 6.56 -15.03
CA ASN A 300 5.45 7.82 -14.34
C ASN A 300 5.94 7.85 -12.88
N ASP A 301 6.18 6.68 -12.27
CA ASP A 301 6.60 6.54 -10.88
C ASP A 301 8.12 6.50 -10.72
N VAL A 302 8.85 6.29 -11.80
CA VAL A 302 10.31 6.10 -11.82
C VAL A 302 11.06 7.20 -11.05
N LEU A 303 10.64 8.46 -11.21
CA LEU A 303 11.29 9.59 -10.51
C LEU A 303 11.05 9.54 -9.00
N ALA A 304 9.85 9.20 -8.56
CA ALA A 304 9.50 9.08 -7.15
C ALA A 304 10.10 7.81 -6.52
N LEU A 305 10.08 6.68 -7.23
CA LEU A 305 10.72 5.43 -6.79
C LEU A 305 12.22 5.60 -6.56
N LYS A 306 12.90 6.36 -7.44
CA LYS A 306 14.34 6.64 -7.29
C LYS A 306 14.65 7.55 -6.10
N GLU A 307 13.74 8.44 -5.74
CA GLU A 307 13.92 9.40 -4.65
C GLU A 307 13.62 8.79 -3.28
N ALA A 308 12.68 7.84 -3.21
CA ALA A 308 12.21 7.23 -1.98
C ALA A 308 13.32 6.44 -1.25
N ASP A 309 13.25 6.40 0.09
CA ASP A 309 14.18 5.61 0.94
C ASP A 309 13.98 4.10 0.72
N CYS A 310 12.77 3.68 0.39
CA CYS A 310 12.44 2.31 0.02
C CYS A 310 11.45 2.32 -1.14
N SER A 311 11.85 1.79 -2.27
CA SER A 311 10.99 1.70 -3.47
C SER A 311 10.53 0.27 -3.74
N ILE A 312 9.25 0.13 -4.08
CA ILE A 312 8.58 -1.15 -4.28
C ILE A 312 7.87 -1.12 -5.62
N ALA A 313 8.16 -2.08 -6.49
CA ALA A 313 7.49 -2.23 -7.78
C ALA A 313 6.70 -3.53 -7.86
N MET A 314 5.65 -3.52 -8.69
CA MET A 314 4.88 -4.71 -9.05
C MET A 314 5.55 -5.41 -10.24
N ALA A 315 5.54 -6.75 -10.27
CA ALA A 315 6.11 -7.50 -11.40
C ALA A 315 5.37 -7.25 -12.72
N ALA A 316 4.05 -7.00 -12.65
CA ALA A 316 3.24 -6.60 -13.81
C ALA A 316 3.54 -5.18 -14.30
N GLY A 317 4.27 -4.38 -13.53
CA GLY A 317 4.64 -3.02 -13.88
C GLY A 317 5.71 -2.92 -14.95
N SER A 318 6.07 -1.68 -15.28
CA SER A 318 7.06 -1.37 -16.31
C SER A 318 8.46 -1.86 -15.92
N ASP A 319 9.27 -2.27 -16.90
CA ASP A 319 10.66 -2.68 -16.67
C ASP A 319 11.49 -1.54 -16.07
N ALA A 320 11.16 -0.29 -16.41
CA ALA A 320 11.82 0.87 -15.85
C ALA A 320 11.60 0.99 -14.32
N ALA A 321 10.38 0.77 -13.85
CA ALA A 321 10.06 0.76 -12.41
C ALA A 321 10.75 -0.41 -11.70
N LYS A 322 10.68 -1.63 -12.26
CA LYS A 322 11.32 -2.83 -11.69
C LYS A 322 12.84 -2.70 -11.55
N ASN A 323 13.50 -2.10 -12.53
CA ASN A 323 14.96 -1.95 -12.52
C ASN A 323 15.47 -0.93 -11.50
N ILE A 324 14.61 -0.03 -11.02
CA ILE A 324 14.96 1.03 -10.06
C ILE A 324 14.54 0.65 -8.63
N ALA A 325 13.50 -0.16 -8.50
CA ALA A 325 12.93 -0.51 -7.20
C ALA A 325 13.91 -1.34 -6.34
N ASN A 326 13.90 -1.07 -5.03
CA ASN A 326 14.64 -1.87 -4.05
C ASN A 326 14.02 -3.26 -3.85
N VAL A 327 12.68 -3.35 -4.02
CA VAL A 327 11.89 -4.57 -3.86
C VAL A 327 10.96 -4.71 -5.05
N VAL A 328 10.86 -5.93 -5.61
CA VAL A 328 9.87 -6.26 -6.66
C VAL A 328 8.97 -7.37 -6.15
N LEU A 329 7.66 -7.14 -6.15
CA LEU A 329 6.65 -8.12 -5.78
C LEU A 329 6.36 -9.03 -6.99
N LEU A 330 6.94 -10.23 -7.01
CA LEU A 330 6.92 -11.13 -8.17
C LEU A 330 5.52 -11.55 -8.59
N ASP A 331 4.62 -11.78 -7.64
CA ASP A 331 3.23 -12.14 -7.92
C ASP A 331 2.32 -10.91 -8.07
N SER A 332 2.90 -9.70 -8.08
CA SER A 332 2.16 -8.43 -8.04
C SER A 332 1.11 -8.38 -6.92
N ASN A 333 1.33 -9.14 -5.85
CA ASN A 333 0.43 -9.26 -4.71
C ASN A 333 0.80 -8.24 -3.63
N PHE A 334 -0.03 -7.20 -3.49
CA PHE A 334 0.13 -6.17 -2.48
C PHE A 334 0.00 -6.73 -1.05
N GLY A 335 -0.80 -7.77 -0.84
CA GLY A 335 -0.95 -8.48 0.43
C GLY A 335 0.32 -9.17 0.94
N ALA A 336 1.36 -9.31 0.13
CA ALA A 336 2.67 -9.81 0.57
C ALA A 336 3.44 -8.79 1.44
N MET A 337 3.10 -7.50 1.39
CA MET A 337 3.82 -6.42 2.09
C MET A 337 3.89 -6.60 3.62
N PRO A 338 2.82 -6.93 4.34
CA PRO A 338 2.89 -7.23 5.78
C PRO A 338 3.89 -8.35 6.10
N HIS A 339 3.93 -9.38 5.26
CA HIS A 339 4.87 -10.50 5.43
C HIS A 339 6.33 -10.05 5.24
N ILE A 340 6.61 -9.24 4.21
CA ILE A 340 7.94 -8.68 3.94
C ILE A 340 8.42 -7.82 5.12
N VAL A 341 7.57 -6.94 5.64
CA VAL A 341 7.88 -6.10 6.81
C VAL A 341 8.21 -6.99 8.03
N ASN A 342 7.41 -8.01 8.29
CA ASN A 342 7.64 -8.93 9.40
C ASN A 342 8.95 -9.71 9.23
N GLN A 343 9.27 -10.19 8.03
CA GLN A 343 10.57 -10.83 7.77
C GLN A 343 11.74 -9.86 7.95
N GLY A 344 11.61 -8.63 7.48
CA GLY A 344 12.61 -7.58 7.72
C GLY A 344 12.85 -7.34 9.22
N ARG A 345 11.79 -7.23 10.02
CA ARG A 345 11.87 -7.10 11.48
C ARG A 345 12.57 -8.30 12.13
N ARG A 346 12.20 -9.51 11.73
CA ARG A 346 12.85 -10.74 12.20
C ARG A 346 14.35 -10.70 11.96
N VAL A 347 14.76 -10.37 10.75
CA VAL A 347 16.18 -10.31 10.37
C VAL A 347 16.92 -9.26 11.19
N VAL A 348 16.42 -8.04 11.28
CA VAL A 348 17.06 -6.95 12.01
C VAL A 348 17.15 -7.24 13.52
N ASN A 349 16.07 -7.74 14.14
CA ASN A 349 16.05 -8.10 15.55
C ASN A 349 17.06 -9.22 15.87
N ASN A 350 17.13 -10.25 15.03
CA ASN A 350 18.08 -11.33 15.19
C ASN A 350 19.54 -10.86 15.00
N ILE A 351 19.80 -10.04 13.98
CA ILE A 351 21.13 -9.44 13.78
C ILE A 351 21.52 -8.56 14.97
N ARG A 352 20.59 -7.76 15.53
CA ARG A 352 20.84 -6.89 16.69
C ARG A 352 21.30 -7.70 17.91
N SER A 353 20.62 -8.80 18.20
CA SER A 353 20.97 -9.68 19.32
C SER A 353 22.31 -10.38 19.08
N ALA A 354 22.52 -10.95 17.90
CA ALA A 354 23.77 -11.58 17.53
C ALA A 354 24.95 -10.60 17.58
N ALA A 355 24.79 -9.40 17.00
CA ALA A 355 25.81 -8.36 17.03
C ALA A 355 26.20 -7.95 18.45
N SER A 356 25.23 -7.88 19.37
CA SER A 356 25.51 -7.60 20.79
C SER A 356 26.42 -8.66 21.38
N MET A 357 26.15 -9.95 21.15
CA MET A 357 26.99 -11.05 21.67
C MET A 357 28.39 -11.05 21.10
N PHE A 358 28.56 -10.80 19.80
CA PHE A 358 29.89 -10.68 19.16
C PHE A 358 30.64 -9.46 19.66
N LEU A 359 29.97 -8.33 19.85
CA LEU A 359 30.60 -7.09 20.32
C LEU A 359 31.10 -7.21 21.78
N ILE A 360 30.35 -7.94 22.65
CA ILE A 360 30.84 -8.26 24.00
C ILE A 360 32.24 -8.87 23.93
N LYS A 361 32.41 -9.88 23.03
CA LYS A 361 33.72 -10.56 22.88
C LYS A 361 34.83 -9.59 22.48
N THR A 362 34.54 -8.74 21.50
CA THR A 362 35.55 -7.78 20.99
C THR A 362 35.94 -6.77 22.06
N ILE A 363 34.97 -6.14 22.73
CA ILE A 363 35.24 -5.13 23.76
C ILE A 363 35.97 -5.77 24.95
N PHE A 364 35.51 -6.93 25.44
CA PHE A 364 36.14 -7.68 26.52
C PHE A 364 37.60 -7.99 26.19
N SER A 365 37.90 -8.52 25.00
CA SER A 365 39.28 -8.88 24.61
C SER A 365 40.21 -7.66 24.57
N VAL A 366 39.70 -6.52 24.06
CA VAL A 366 40.47 -5.26 24.03
C VAL A 366 40.71 -4.74 25.45
N LEU A 367 39.67 -4.70 26.29
CA LEU A 367 39.81 -4.24 27.67
C LEU A 367 40.79 -5.10 28.45
N LEU A 368 40.70 -6.43 28.31
CA LEU A 368 41.62 -7.33 29.01
C LEU A 368 43.04 -7.21 28.48
N ALA A 369 43.26 -7.06 27.18
CA ALA A 369 44.60 -6.81 26.63
C ALA A 369 45.20 -5.51 27.17
N LEU A 370 44.43 -4.44 27.28
CA LEU A 370 44.88 -3.19 27.88
C LEU A 370 45.25 -3.37 29.36
N ILE A 371 44.40 -4.10 30.13
CA ILE A 371 44.66 -4.39 31.53
C ILE A 371 45.99 -5.18 31.68
N THR A 372 46.20 -6.26 30.91
CA THR A 372 47.42 -7.08 31.02
C THR A 372 48.66 -6.31 30.60
N ILE A 373 48.62 -5.45 29.59
CA ILE A 373 49.74 -4.56 29.21
C ILE A 373 50.07 -3.58 30.33
N PHE A 374 49.04 -2.97 30.96
CA PHE A 374 49.25 -1.95 31.99
C PHE A 374 49.82 -2.51 33.28
N PHE A 375 49.42 -3.74 33.65
CA PHE A 375 49.91 -4.41 34.86
C PHE A 375 51.15 -5.29 34.62
N GLY A 376 51.57 -5.48 33.37
CA GLY A 376 52.74 -6.31 33.02
C GLY A 376 52.50 -7.81 33.11
N ASP A 377 51.25 -8.24 33.10
CA ASP A 377 50.84 -9.63 33.28
C ASP A 377 50.71 -10.37 31.95
N ALA A 378 50.81 -11.71 32.00
CA ALA A 378 50.52 -12.56 30.86
C ALA A 378 49.01 -12.60 30.63
N TYR A 379 48.59 -12.69 29.35
CA TYR A 379 47.18 -12.83 28.99
C TYR A 379 46.61 -14.16 29.53
N PRO A 380 45.51 -14.15 30.31
CA PRO A 380 45.09 -15.30 31.10
C PRO A 380 44.33 -16.40 30.31
N PHE A 381 44.24 -16.27 29.00
CA PHE A 381 43.53 -17.25 28.14
C PHE A 381 44.43 -17.78 27.02
N GLU A 382 44.32 -19.08 26.79
CA GLU A 382 44.80 -19.70 25.58
C GLU A 382 43.70 -19.69 24.48
N PRO A 383 44.05 -19.61 23.17
CA PRO A 383 43.09 -19.54 22.09
C PRO A 383 42.05 -20.69 22.10
N ILE A 384 42.48 -21.89 22.52
CA ILE A 384 41.60 -23.09 22.57
C ILE A 384 40.49 -22.93 23.64
N GLN A 385 40.83 -22.30 24.77
CA GLN A 385 39.85 -22.07 25.85
C GLN A 385 38.76 -21.10 25.43
N MET A 386 39.14 -20.06 24.67
CA MET A 386 38.16 -19.11 24.10
C MET A 386 37.28 -19.72 23.02
N SER A 387 37.70 -20.82 22.38
CA SER A 387 36.91 -21.53 21.40
C SER A 387 35.69 -22.22 22.03
N LEU A 388 35.86 -22.81 23.22
CA LEU A 388 34.74 -23.39 23.97
C LEU A 388 33.69 -22.34 24.36
N ILE A 389 34.12 -21.22 24.92
CA ILE A 389 33.26 -20.08 25.28
C ILE A 389 32.53 -19.56 24.01
N SER A 390 33.28 -19.39 22.91
CA SER A 390 32.71 -18.90 21.65
C SER A 390 31.66 -19.86 21.09
N ALA A 391 31.85 -21.17 21.16
CA ALA A 391 30.89 -22.14 20.69
C ALA A 391 29.63 -22.18 21.56
N CYS A 392 29.80 -22.35 22.88
CA CYS A 392 28.70 -22.58 23.83
C CYS A 392 27.91 -21.30 24.16
N ALA A 393 28.55 -20.14 24.21
CA ALA A 393 27.92 -18.90 24.64
C ALA A 393 27.58 -17.91 23.51
N VAL A 394 28.23 -18.04 22.34
CA VAL A 394 27.98 -17.12 21.22
C VAL A 394 27.49 -17.87 19.98
N GLY A 395 28.29 -18.75 19.38
CA GLY A 395 27.99 -19.33 18.06
C GLY A 395 26.71 -20.16 18.01
N ILE A 396 26.66 -21.26 18.77
CA ILE A 396 25.52 -22.18 18.76
C ILE A 396 24.21 -21.48 19.22
N PRO A 397 24.19 -20.78 20.38
CA PRO A 397 22.94 -20.17 20.84
C PRO A 397 22.47 -19.06 19.91
N THR A 398 23.35 -18.20 19.38
CA THR A 398 22.93 -17.16 18.44
C THR A 398 22.39 -17.74 17.14
N PHE A 399 22.98 -18.82 16.62
CA PHE A 399 22.46 -19.52 15.44
C PHE A 399 21.06 -20.11 15.68
N LEU A 400 20.87 -20.83 16.80
CA LEU A 400 19.56 -21.41 17.15
C LEU A 400 18.52 -20.32 17.38
N LEU A 401 18.86 -19.28 18.13
CA LEU A 401 17.95 -18.18 18.44
C LEU A 401 17.62 -17.30 17.23
N ALA A 402 18.49 -17.25 16.21
CA ALA A 402 18.22 -16.57 14.94
C ALA A 402 17.11 -17.27 14.12
N GLN A 403 16.74 -18.50 14.43
CA GLN A 403 15.59 -19.17 13.82
C GLN A 403 14.25 -18.70 14.39
N GLU A 404 14.25 -17.96 15.48
CA GLU A 404 13.04 -17.47 16.13
C GLU A 404 12.37 -16.35 15.30
N ASN A 405 11.03 -16.38 15.27
CA ASN A 405 10.22 -15.34 14.64
C ASN A 405 10.03 -14.19 15.63
N ASN A 406 10.90 -13.20 15.59
CA ASN A 406 10.77 -11.96 16.36
C ASN A 406 10.32 -10.82 15.46
N TYR A 407 9.04 -10.46 15.52
CA TYR A 407 8.39 -9.42 14.74
C TYR A 407 8.21 -8.10 15.51
N GLU A 408 8.89 -7.93 16.64
CA GLU A 408 8.82 -6.69 17.42
C GLU A 408 9.21 -5.46 16.59
N LYS A 409 8.50 -4.36 16.82
CA LYS A 409 8.77 -3.10 16.12
C LYS A 409 10.19 -2.64 16.41
N ILE A 410 10.92 -2.31 15.35
CA ILE A 410 12.30 -1.83 15.44
C ILE A 410 12.25 -0.32 15.65
N ASP A 411 13.00 0.18 16.65
CA ASP A 411 13.29 1.60 16.75
C ASP A 411 14.57 1.97 15.98
N HIS A 412 14.73 3.25 15.67
CA HIS A 412 15.86 3.75 14.87
C HIS A 412 17.22 3.73 15.60
N THR A 413 17.32 3.10 16.77
CA THR A 413 18.49 3.14 17.64
C THR A 413 19.29 1.83 17.67
N PHE A 414 19.39 1.13 16.50
CA PHE A 414 20.07 -0.17 16.39
C PHE A 414 21.46 -0.20 17.08
N LEU A 415 22.35 0.72 16.72
CA LEU A 415 23.71 0.78 17.29
C LEU A 415 23.67 1.06 18.80
N ARG A 416 22.81 1.96 19.24
CA ARG A 416 22.66 2.29 20.66
C ARG A 416 22.28 1.07 21.48
N HIS A 417 21.32 0.27 21.02
CA HIS A 417 20.91 -0.97 21.69
C HIS A 417 22.04 -2.00 21.73
N VAL A 418 22.77 -2.18 20.63
CA VAL A 418 23.91 -3.10 20.56
C VAL A 418 24.98 -2.69 21.58
N PHE A 419 25.32 -1.39 21.65
CA PHE A 419 26.31 -0.89 22.61
C PHE A 419 25.82 -0.95 24.05
N LEU A 420 24.58 -0.59 24.34
CA LEU A 420 24.00 -0.65 25.70
C LEU A 420 23.95 -2.07 26.25
N ASN A 421 23.78 -3.08 25.39
CA ASN A 421 23.83 -4.48 25.80
C ASN A 421 25.27 -4.99 25.94
N ALA A 422 26.17 -4.62 25.04
CA ALA A 422 27.49 -5.18 24.97
C ALA A 422 28.47 -4.57 25.99
N PHE A 423 28.44 -3.24 26.17
CA PHE A 423 29.45 -2.52 26.97
C PHE A 423 29.40 -2.89 28.46
N PRO A 424 28.25 -2.90 29.16
CA PRO A 424 28.17 -3.31 30.56
C PRO A 424 28.62 -4.75 30.78
N ALA A 425 28.19 -5.68 29.87
CA ALA A 425 28.56 -7.07 29.95
C ALA A 425 30.10 -7.25 29.80
N ALA A 426 30.72 -6.59 28.82
CA ALA A 426 32.16 -6.64 28.60
C ALA A 426 32.96 -6.09 29.79
N ILE A 427 32.54 -4.96 30.39
CA ILE A 427 33.13 -4.41 31.60
C ILE A 427 33.04 -5.39 32.75
N THR A 428 31.86 -5.99 32.99
CA THR A 428 31.67 -6.95 34.07
C THR A 428 32.57 -8.16 33.90
N ILE A 429 32.67 -8.73 32.69
CA ILE A 429 33.57 -9.86 32.40
C ILE A 429 35.03 -9.45 32.67
N SER A 430 35.48 -8.32 32.15
CA SER A 430 36.85 -7.84 32.31
C SER A 430 37.19 -7.60 33.79
N SER A 431 36.28 -7.00 34.53
CA SER A 431 36.46 -6.74 35.96
C SER A 431 36.52 -8.04 36.80
N CYS A 432 35.68 -9.03 36.50
CA CYS A 432 35.70 -10.33 37.16
C CYS A 432 37.00 -11.08 36.85
N VAL A 433 37.47 -11.09 35.61
CA VAL A 433 38.73 -11.74 35.23
C VAL A 433 39.92 -11.04 35.90
N PHE A 434 39.95 -9.70 35.90
CA PHE A 434 40.99 -8.93 36.59
C PHE A 434 41.02 -9.21 38.11
N ALA A 435 39.89 -9.25 38.75
CA ALA A 435 39.82 -9.61 40.17
C ALA A 435 40.39 -11.03 40.46
N ILE A 436 40.09 -12.01 39.58
CA ILE A 436 40.68 -13.36 39.68
C ILE A 436 42.20 -13.32 39.48
N MET A 437 42.68 -12.56 38.51
CA MET A 437 44.13 -12.39 38.29
C MET A 437 44.81 -11.89 39.58
N LEU A 438 44.30 -10.82 40.20
CA LEU A 438 44.82 -10.29 41.47
C LEU A 438 44.80 -11.29 42.59
N VAL A 439 43.73 -12.06 42.77
CA VAL A 439 43.63 -13.07 43.84
C VAL A 439 44.61 -14.23 43.60
N CYS A 440 44.63 -14.77 42.36
CA CYS A 440 45.47 -15.93 42.07
C CYS A 440 46.98 -15.59 42.14
N GLN A 441 47.40 -14.40 41.77
CA GLN A 441 48.79 -13.95 41.88
C GLN A 441 49.22 -13.73 43.33
N ASN A 442 48.38 -13.08 44.13
CA ASN A 442 48.75 -12.72 45.50
C ASN A 442 48.55 -13.85 46.55
N VAL A 443 47.64 -14.79 46.25
CA VAL A 443 47.26 -15.82 47.26
C VAL A 443 47.70 -17.21 46.85
N TYR A 444 47.49 -17.64 45.60
CA TYR A 444 47.70 -19.04 45.21
C TYR A 444 48.97 -19.33 44.43
N HIS A 445 49.57 -18.34 43.77
CA HIS A 445 50.77 -18.45 42.92
C HIS A 445 50.71 -19.61 41.88
N SER A 446 49.51 -19.92 41.34
CA SER A 446 49.28 -21.05 40.43
C SER A 446 48.67 -20.57 39.11
N ASN A 447 49.40 -20.71 38.01
CA ASN A 447 48.93 -20.33 36.67
C ASN A 447 47.82 -21.26 36.13
N ALA A 448 47.85 -22.55 36.45
CA ALA A 448 46.81 -23.50 36.01
C ALA A 448 45.45 -23.23 36.67
N MET A 449 45.46 -22.84 37.95
CA MET A 449 44.25 -22.46 38.69
C MET A 449 43.69 -21.12 38.14
N LEU A 450 44.58 -20.19 37.83
CA LEU A 450 44.21 -18.90 37.22
C LEU A 450 43.44 -19.09 35.90
N ASN A 451 44.04 -19.83 34.96
CA ASN A 451 43.44 -20.04 33.64
C ASN A 451 42.06 -20.70 33.72
N THR A 452 41.95 -21.77 34.55
CA THR A 452 40.69 -22.48 34.74
C THR A 452 39.61 -21.58 35.36
N ALA A 453 39.92 -20.83 36.38
CA ALA A 453 39.01 -19.90 37.04
C ALA A 453 38.53 -18.79 36.08
N CYS A 454 39.46 -18.22 35.31
CA CYS A 454 39.13 -17.20 34.31
C CYS A 454 38.19 -17.74 33.25
N VAL A 455 38.38 -18.96 32.73
CA VAL A 455 37.51 -19.59 31.73
C VAL A 455 36.11 -19.78 32.29
N LEU A 456 35.98 -20.38 33.47
CA LEU A 456 34.70 -20.65 34.10
C LEU A 456 33.89 -19.38 34.36
N VAL A 457 34.55 -18.37 34.98
CA VAL A 457 33.86 -17.13 35.30
C VAL A 457 33.48 -16.35 34.02
N THR A 458 34.35 -16.33 33.01
CA THR A 458 34.04 -15.71 31.70
C THR A 458 32.87 -16.38 31.04
N GLY A 459 32.86 -17.72 30.97
CA GLY A 459 31.74 -18.47 30.38
C GLY A 459 30.44 -18.24 31.11
N TRP A 460 30.48 -18.23 32.46
CA TRP A 460 29.28 -17.96 33.26
C TRP A 460 28.72 -16.55 33.05
N ASN A 461 29.58 -15.54 32.96
CA ASN A 461 29.16 -14.17 32.65
C ASN A 461 28.60 -14.04 31.22
N TYR A 462 29.17 -14.77 30.24
CA TYR A 462 28.61 -14.82 28.90
C TYR A 462 27.20 -15.45 28.87
N MET A 463 26.96 -16.51 29.66
CA MET A 463 25.62 -17.09 29.80
C MET A 463 24.63 -16.13 30.48
N ALA A 464 25.07 -15.32 31.42
CA ALA A 464 24.29 -14.25 32.00
C ALA A 464 23.98 -13.14 30.96
N ALA A 465 24.96 -12.73 30.19
CA ALA A 465 24.80 -11.76 29.11
C ALA A 465 23.83 -12.29 28.03
N LEU A 466 23.93 -13.57 27.66
CA LEU A 466 23.01 -14.20 26.72
C LEU A 466 21.55 -14.11 27.20
N LYS A 467 21.28 -14.36 28.50
CA LYS A 467 19.94 -14.17 29.07
C LYS A 467 19.42 -12.74 28.97
N THR A 468 20.30 -11.77 29.19
CA THR A 468 19.93 -10.36 29.15
C THR A 468 19.66 -9.87 27.72
N VAL A 469 20.53 -10.25 26.78
CA VAL A 469 20.40 -9.85 25.36
C VAL A 469 19.14 -10.41 24.71
N TYR A 470 18.73 -11.63 25.10
CA TYR A 470 17.55 -12.29 24.55
C TYR A 470 16.30 -12.20 25.46
N ALA A 471 16.31 -11.31 26.44
CA ALA A 471 15.12 -11.03 27.25
C ALA A 471 14.04 -10.30 26.41
N PRO A 472 12.74 -10.56 26.67
CA PRO A 472 12.15 -11.51 27.62
C PRO A 472 12.27 -12.98 27.17
N LEU A 473 12.49 -13.89 28.13
CA LEU A 473 12.75 -15.30 27.84
C LEU A 473 11.43 -16.07 27.64
N ASN A 474 11.11 -16.45 26.43
CA ASN A 474 10.04 -17.41 26.13
C ASN A 474 10.50 -18.87 26.33
N ARG A 475 9.62 -19.85 26.10
CA ARG A 475 9.93 -21.27 26.29
C ARG A 475 11.10 -21.74 25.45
N TYR A 476 11.16 -21.34 24.17
CA TYR A 476 12.23 -21.74 23.25
C TYR A 476 13.58 -21.14 23.68
N ARG A 477 13.65 -19.83 23.98
CA ARG A 477 14.84 -19.13 24.47
C ARG A 477 15.38 -19.79 25.75
N LYS A 478 14.47 -20.15 26.69
CA LYS A 478 14.86 -20.87 27.93
C LYS A 478 15.51 -22.21 27.61
N ILE A 479 14.92 -23.03 26.75
CA ILE A 479 15.47 -24.36 26.40
C ILE A 479 16.88 -24.21 25.81
N VAL A 480 17.06 -23.29 24.82
CA VAL A 480 18.36 -23.09 24.21
C VAL A 480 19.39 -22.58 25.21
N ILE A 481 19.08 -21.54 25.99
CA ILE A 481 20.03 -20.89 26.90
C ILE A 481 20.38 -21.81 28.06
N TYR A 482 19.41 -22.47 28.72
CA TYR A 482 19.71 -23.38 29.82
C TYR A 482 20.35 -24.68 29.33
N GLY A 483 20.01 -25.17 28.12
CA GLY A 483 20.69 -26.28 27.50
C GLY A 483 22.18 -25.99 27.26
N MET A 484 22.48 -24.82 26.71
CA MET A 484 23.88 -24.38 26.49
C MET A 484 24.63 -24.14 27.81
N GLN A 485 23.92 -23.65 28.83
CA GLN A 485 24.47 -23.47 30.17
C GLN A 485 24.82 -24.82 30.82
N PHE A 486 24.05 -25.88 30.56
CA PHE A 486 24.31 -27.21 31.04
C PHE A 486 25.50 -27.89 30.31
N ILE A 487 25.66 -27.61 29.00
CA ILE A 487 26.76 -28.17 28.20
C ILE A 487 28.10 -27.50 28.55
N PHE A 488 28.11 -26.21 28.90
CA PHE A 488 29.28 -25.48 29.34
C PHE A 488 29.71 -25.90 30.73
#